data_7d43c98a4e24de1ab6f0f1199560ac87
#
_entry.id   7d43c98a4e24de1ab6f0f1199560ac87
#
_cell.length_a   1.000
_cell.length_b   1.000
_cell.length_c   1.000
_cell.angle_alpha   90.00
_cell.angle_beta   90.00
_cell.angle_gamma   90.00
#
_symmetry.space_group_name_H-M   'P 1'
#
loop_
_entity.id
_entity.type
_entity.pdbx_description
1 polymer ?
#
loop_
_entity_poly.entity_id
_entity_poly.type
_entity_poly.pdbx_seq_one_letter_code
_entity_poly.pdbx_strand_id
1 'polypeptide(L)'
;MKKYSLFILLPTLLLMAVSGLSAQVNQQFYPVDTNRHHSPGKTAYYINPQKGDDQNSGTSIKTPWKTFKQVNRLTLSAGDNVEIVAPGDFKESLVLMAHGNNAAHVSIHFAPGTYNFYPENAFKKQLFISNTNDRPYDFKAIALYVNSCVFLDVNAIGAKIMLRGKMIETFIDHSENISISGISYDYYRPTVSELQVTNTGPGFADLKIHADSKYSIKDSLLTWEGEGWRYRPISLWQVLDPTTGDLHRTDIAMNGIKYAETGNNLVRAYFAQNPGFETGLVYQNRDITRDCAGIFMQRSKNISLKNIHIYFMHGMGVVSQFCQNISMDAVSVRPDAASGRTCAAWADILHFSGCRGKIVVSNSYLSGANDDAVNIHGTYLRIIESPKPKQIMVRFMHHQTYGFDAFAPGDSIAFIHSEDLQQYDSNVVVSNQRINDKDFLLTLKRPLPANINPNDVIENTTWTPQVWIHHDTIAKIPTRGVLVTTRRKVVIENNIFQHTNMSAISIADDAASWYESGMVKDLTIRNNFSFKCGEPAIIFCPENKQSNGAVHQNISIVNNKFDLQGLHVLSAKNTSNIKFEKNTIKTGATADIKDMIQLKDCGEVRVLGNTINQ
;
A
#
# COMPACT_ATOMS: atom_id res chain seq x y z
N MET A 1 8.11 -47.31 -50.99
CA MET A 1 7.73 -46.03 -51.60
C MET A 1 6.24 -45.86 -51.42
N LYS A 2 5.79 -45.08 -50.39
CA LYS A 2 4.41 -44.57 -50.29
C LYS A 2 4.50 -43.10 -49.89
N LYS A 3 4.01 -42.25 -50.77
CA LYS A 3 3.90 -40.81 -50.65
C LYS A 3 2.74 -40.51 -49.67
N TYR A 4 2.97 -39.72 -48.65
CA TYR A 4 1.90 -39.11 -47.85
C TYR A 4 1.78 -37.64 -48.26
N SER A 5 0.63 -37.28 -48.79
CA SER A 5 0.24 -35.91 -49.12
C SER A 5 -0.22 -35.21 -47.82
N LEU A 6 0.37 -34.06 -47.55
CA LEU A 6 0.03 -33.19 -46.44
C LEU A 6 -1.14 -32.27 -46.85
N PHE A 7 -2.31 -32.47 -46.27
CA PHE A 7 -3.43 -31.55 -46.39
C PHE A 7 -3.29 -30.45 -45.33
N ILE A 8 -3.06 -29.22 -45.78
CA ILE A 8 -3.10 -28.01 -44.94
C ILE A 8 -4.56 -27.55 -44.90
N LEU A 9 -5.22 -27.69 -43.73
CA LEU A 9 -6.49 -27.03 -43.44
C LEU A 9 -6.21 -25.65 -42.88
N LEU A 10 -6.57 -24.61 -43.62
CA LEU A 10 -6.72 -23.24 -43.07
C LEU A 10 -8.02 -23.17 -42.26
N PRO A 11 -8.00 -22.67 -41.02
CA PRO A 11 -9.24 -22.28 -40.38
C PRO A 11 -9.60 -20.85 -40.82
N THR A 12 -10.71 -20.71 -41.47
CA THR A 12 -11.41 -19.45 -41.73
C THR A 12 -11.86 -18.84 -40.41
N LEU A 13 -11.24 -17.72 -40.03
CA LEU A 13 -11.64 -16.90 -38.87
C LEU A 13 -12.92 -16.14 -39.25
N LEU A 14 -14.04 -16.56 -38.66
CA LEU A 14 -15.32 -15.85 -38.75
C LEU A 14 -15.27 -14.72 -37.71
N LEU A 15 -14.99 -13.48 -38.12
CA LEU A 15 -15.13 -12.29 -37.28
C LEU A 15 -16.63 -12.03 -37.08
N MET A 16 -17.20 -12.47 -35.94
CA MET A 16 -18.46 -11.92 -35.44
C MET A 16 -18.17 -10.57 -34.80
N ALA A 17 -18.53 -9.49 -35.48
CA ALA A 17 -18.62 -8.16 -34.91
C ALA A 17 -19.76 -8.15 -33.88
N VAL A 18 -19.42 -8.33 -32.60
CA VAL A 18 -20.34 -8.02 -31.51
C VAL A 18 -20.30 -6.51 -31.33
N SER A 19 -21.26 -5.80 -31.92
CA SER A 19 -21.55 -4.40 -31.62
C SER A 19 -22.13 -4.33 -30.21
N GLY A 20 -21.25 -4.33 -29.20
CA GLY A 20 -21.60 -3.96 -27.85
C GLY A 20 -21.91 -2.47 -27.81
N LEU A 21 -23.17 -2.09 -27.70
CA LEU A 21 -23.55 -0.77 -27.22
C LEU A 21 -22.98 -0.63 -25.80
N SER A 22 -21.77 -0.07 -25.70
CA SER A 22 -21.31 0.53 -24.44
C SER A 22 -22.18 1.76 -24.22
N ALA A 23 -23.11 1.67 -23.27
CA ALA A 23 -23.70 2.87 -22.69
C ALA A 23 -22.52 3.69 -22.17
N GLN A 24 -22.11 4.73 -22.91
CA GLN A 24 -21.25 5.77 -22.40
C GLN A 24 -22.03 6.44 -21.26
N VAL A 25 -21.78 5.98 -20.02
CA VAL A 25 -22.07 6.78 -18.85
C VAL A 25 -21.21 8.02 -19.05
N ASN A 26 -21.85 9.14 -19.38
CA ASN A 26 -21.23 10.45 -19.35
C ASN A 26 -20.70 10.67 -17.92
N GLN A 27 -19.48 10.22 -17.64
CA GLN A 27 -18.80 10.55 -16.39
C GLN A 27 -18.47 12.03 -16.46
N GLN A 28 -19.28 12.83 -15.85
CA GLN A 28 -19.11 14.26 -15.78
C GLN A 28 -17.83 14.54 -15.00
N PHE A 29 -16.80 14.99 -15.72
CA PHE A 29 -15.53 15.42 -15.14
C PHE A 29 -15.79 16.70 -14.34
N TYR A 30 -15.49 16.71 -13.05
CA TYR A 30 -15.49 17.89 -12.21
C TYR A 30 -14.05 18.37 -12.01
N PRO A 31 -13.53 19.28 -12.84
CA PRO A 31 -12.19 19.84 -12.64
C PRO A 31 -12.16 20.60 -11.31
N VAL A 32 -10.99 20.60 -10.67
CA VAL A 32 -10.73 21.61 -9.62
C VAL A 32 -10.94 22.97 -10.24
N ASP A 33 -11.81 23.80 -9.66
CA ASP A 33 -12.04 25.15 -10.14
C ASP A 33 -10.72 25.92 -10.12
N THR A 34 -10.21 26.26 -11.30
CA THR A 34 -8.96 27.02 -11.46
C THR A 34 -9.16 28.50 -11.13
N ASN A 35 -10.40 28.98 -11.08
CA ASN A 35 -10.76 30.37 -10.76
C ASN A 35 -10.97 30.52 -9.22
N ARG A 36 -9.98 30.11 -8.43
CA ARG A 36 -10.04 30.27 -6.97
C ARG A 36 -9.77 31.73 -6.60
N HIS A 37 -10.46 32.17 -5.56
CA HIS A 37 -10.24 33.48 -4.95
C HIS A 37 -9.36 33.32 -3.71
N HIS A 38 -8.38 34.22 -3.55
CA HIS A 38 -7.62 34.25 -2.30
C HIS A 38 -8.52 34.76 -1.17
N SER A 39 -8.51 34.06 -0.04
CA SER A 39 -9.10 34.57 1.18
C SER A 39 -8.27 35.74 1.71
N PRO A 40 -8.87 36.61 2.55
CA PRO A 40 -8.12 37.73 3.14
C PRO A 40 -7.08 37.29 4.20
N GLY A 41 -7.14 36.04 4.67
CA GLY A 41 -6.35 35.54 5.78
C GLY A 41 -6.95 35.88 7.17
N LYS A 42 -6.56 35.12 8.19
CA LYS A 42 -7.06 35.22 9.56
C LYS A 42 -8.60 35.24 9.67
N THR A 43 -9.26 34.52 8.76
CA THR A 43 -10.71 34.47 8.66
C THR A 43 -11.20 33.08 9.07
N ALA A 44 -12.28 33.05 9.85
CA ALA A 44 -12.97 31.82 10.21
C ALA A 44 -14.14 31.57 9.24
N TYR A 45 -14.19 30.39 8.64
CA TYR A 45 -15.27 29.92 7.77
C TYR A 45 -16.00 28.75 8.44
N TYR A 46 -17.31 28.73 8.32
CA TYR A 46 -18.16 27.75 9.00
C TYR A 46 -18.97 26.95 7.98
N ILE A 47 -18.97 25.64 8.12
CA ILE A 47 -19.73 24.69 7.29
C ILE A 47 -20.64 23.87 8.20
N ASN A 48 -21.93 23.84 7.89
CA ASN A 48 -22.92 23.05 8.62
C ASN A 48 -23.87 22.37 7.60
N PRO A 49 -23.70 21.10 7.30
CA PRO A 49 -24.53 20.40 6.30
C PRO A 49 -26.01 20.28 6.70
N GLN A 50 -26.32 20.45 8.00
CA GLN A 50 -27.68 20.30 8.51
C GLN A 50 -28.47 21.62 8.48
N LYS A 51 -27.80 22.76 8.77
CA LYS A 51 -28.43 24.08 8.98
C LYS A 51 -27.90 25.17 8.09
N GLY A 52 -26.85 24.89 7.30
CA GLY A 52 -26.21 25.87 6.45
C GLY A 52 -26.94 26.14 5.14
N ASP A 53 -26.55 27.22 4.47
CA ASP A 53 -26.97 27.59 3.12
C ASP A 53 -25.75 28.15 2.36
N ASP A 54 -25.50 27.66 1.16
CA ASP A 54 -24.35 28.11 0.34
C ASP A 54 -24.52 29.55 -0.19
N GLN A 55 -25.66 30.20 0.02
CA GLN A 55 -25.87 31.60 -0.20
C GLN A 55 -25.39 32.49 0.97
N ASN A 56 -25.12 31.91 2.12
CA ASN A 56 -24.58 32.61 3.27
C ASN A 56 -23.15 33.09 3.04
N SER A 57 -22.69 34.01 3.90
CA SER A 57 -21.29 34.48 3.89
C SER A 57 -20.28 33.41 4.29
N GLY A 58 -20.71 32.45 5.10
CA GLY A 58 -19.84 31.43 5.69
C GLY A 58 -18.90 31.93 6.78
N THR A 59 -18.85 33.24 7.05
CA THR A 59 -17.89 33.84 8.00
C THR A 59 -18.42 33.95 9.44
N SER A 60 -19.57 33.37 9.71
CA SER A 60 -20.16 33.31 11.05
C SER A 60 -20.82 31.96 11.30
N ILE A 61 -20.75 31.47 12.51
CA ILE A 61 -21.44 30.24 12.93
C ILE A 61 -22.98 30.34 12.78
N LYS A 62 -23.52 31.56 12.74
CA LYS A 62 -24.97 31.82 12.54
C LYS A 62 -25.36 31.78 11.06
N THR A 63 -24.43 31.95 10.13
CA THR A 63 -24.63 31.97 8.69
C THR A 63 -23.63 31.05 8.00
N PRO A 64 -23.59 29.74 8.36
CA PRO A 64 -22.64 28.79 7.81
C PRO A 64 -22.99 28.42 6.35
N TRP A 65 -22.03 27.98 5.57
CA TRP A 65 -22.26 27.28 4.32
C TRP A 65 -22.83 25.87 4.58
N LYS A 66 -23.55 25.34 3.61
CA LYS A 66 -24.11 24.00 3.68
C LYS A 66 -23.15 22.93 3.19
N THR A 67 -22.40 23.22 2.13
CA THR A 67 -21.55 22.27 1.41
C THR A 67 -20.11 22.76 1.35
N PHE A 68 -19.22 21.95 0.78
CA PHE A 68 -17.83 22.35 0.52
C PHE A 68 -17.66 23.26 -0.70
N LYS A 69 -18.72 23.54 -1.47
CA LYS A 69 -18.62 24.31 -2.72
C LYS A 69 -17.94 25.66 -2.58
N GLN A 70 -18.25 26.39 -1.50
CA GLN A 70 -17.69 27.73 -1.31
C GLN A 70 -16.22 27.67 -0.86
N VAL A 71 -15.88 26.80 0.11
CA VAL A 71 -14.48 26.65 0.54
C VAL A 71 -13.62 26.08 -0.58
N ASN A 72 -14.16 25.22 -1.44
CA ASN A 72 -13.47 24.67 -2.61
C ASN A 72 -13.13 25.74 -3.67
N ARG A 73 -13.70 26.93 -3.59
CA ARG A 73 -13.37 28.08 -4.44
C ARG A 73 -12.33 29.02 -3.83
N LEU A 74 -11.90 28.75 -2.60
CA LEU A 74 -10.91 29.57 -1.92
C LEU A 74 -9.51 28.97 -2.06
N THR A 75 -8.53 29.82 -2.28
CA THR A 75 -7.16 29.58 -1.86
C THR A 75 -7.03 30.21 -0.47
N LEU A 76 -7.00 29.36 0.55
CA LEU A 76 -6.93 29.80 1.94
C LEU A 76 -5.57 30.43 2.23
N SER A 77 -5.57 31.51 2.99
CA SER A 77 -4.39 32.30 3.32
C SER A 77 -3.98 32.09 4.79
N ALA A 78 -2.80 32.57 5.14
CA ALA A 78 -2.23 32.39 6.49
C ALA A 78 -3.18 32.83 7.61
N GLY A 79 -3.42 31.92 8.57
CA GLY A 79 -4.29 32.11 9.72
C GLY A 79 -5.78 31.93 9.44
N ASP A 80 -6.17 31.50 8.24
CA ASP A 80 -7.56 31.08 8.01
C ASP A 80 -7.88 29.81 8.76
N ASN A 81 -9.15 29.72 9.18
CA ASN A 81 -9.69 28.56 9.87
C ASN A 81 -11.00 28.12 9.22
N VAL A 82 -11.15 26.82 8.95
CA VAL A 82 -12.39 26.23 8.41
C VAL A 82 -12.97 25.28 9.46
N GLU A 83 -14.14 25.60 9.97
CA GLU A 83 -14.87 24.84 10.97
C GLU A 83 -16.02 24.07 10.33
N ILE A 84 -15.91 22.75 10.24
CA ILE A 84 -17.02 21.88 9.87
C ILE A 84 -17.74 21.52 11.18
N VAL A 85 -18.77 22.30 11.52
CA VAL A 85 -19.37 22.32 12.85
C VAL A 85 -20.39 21.22 13.14
N ALA A 86 -20.74 20.41 12.16
CA ALA A 86 -21.63 19.27 12.31
C ALA A 86 -21.33 18.16 11.27
N PRO A 87 -21.53 16.89 11.62
CA PRO A 87 -21.43 15.78 10.66
C PRO A 87 -22.59 15.80 9.67
N GLY A 88 -22.43 15.12 8.53
CA GLY A 88 -23.43 15.02 7.48
C GLY A 88 -22.97 14.28 6.26
N ASP A 89 -23.77 14.40 5.19
CA ASP A 89 -23.57 13.72 3.91
C ASP A 89 -23.04 14.70 2.87
N PHE A 90 -21.93 14.32 2.22
CA PHE A 90 -21.27 15.11 1.20
C PHE A 90 -21.14 14.31 -0.10
N LYS A 91 -21.71 14.86 -1.18
CA LYS A 91 -21.61 14.27 -2.52
C LYS A 91 -20.42 14.81 -3.31
N GLU A 92 -19.74 15.81 -2.78
CA GLU A 92 -18.54 16.43 -3.32
C GLU A 92 -17.33 16.18 -2.40
N SER A 93 -16.15 16.36 -2.95
CA SER A 93 -14.89 16.33 -2.18
C SER A 93 -14.69 17.63 -1.40
N LEU A 94 -13.99 17.55 -0.28
CA LEU A 94 -13.30 18.71 0.28
C LEU A 94 -11.96 18.87 -0.43
N VAL A 95 -11.83 19.94 -1.24
CA VAL A 95 -10.63 20.24 -2.03
C VAL A 95 -9.94 21.45 -1.44
N LEU A 96 -8.84 21.24 -0.74
CA LEU A 96 -8.08 22.27 -0.06
C LEU A 96 -6.93 22.77 -0.94
N MET A 97 -6.82 24.08 -1.08
CA MET A 97 -5.62 24.82 -1.48
C MET A 97 -5.35 25.87 -0.40
N ALA A 98 -4.15 25.84 0.20
CA ALA A 98 -3.86 26.64 1.38
C ALA A 98 -2.41 27.13 1.36
N HIS A 99 -2.22 28.43 1.59
CA HIS A 99 -0.91 29.07 1.68
C HIS A 99 -0.72 29.70 3.07
N GLY A 100 -0.55 28.84 4.06
CA GLY A 100 -0.09 29.24 5.38
C GLY A 100 1.40 29.56 5.41
N ASN A 101 1.90 29.91 6.58
CA ASN A 101 3.34 30.07 6.84
C ASN A 101 3.67 29.59 8.26
N ASN A 102 4.94 29.54 8.60
CA ASN A 102 5.39 29.03 9.91
C ASN A 102 4.84 29.77 11.14
N ALA A 103 4.42 31.04 10.99
CA ALA A 103 3.85 31.83 12.06
C ALA A 103 2.31 31.72 12.15
N ALA A 104 1.66 31.35 11.03
CA ALA A 104 0.21 31.28 10.92
C ALA A 104 -0.19 30.18 9.90
N HIS A 105 -0.45 28.98 10.41
CA HIS A 105 -0.97 27.89 9.59
C HIS A 105 -2.40 28.16 9.15
N VAL A 106 -2.83 27.47 8.11
CA VAL A 106 -4.26 27.31 7.80
C VAL A 106 -4.75 26.10 8.59
N SER A 107 -5.91 26.19 9.21
CA SER A 107 -6.47 25.13 10.04
C SER A 107 -7.83 24.68 9.54
N ILE A 108 -8.06 23.37 9.55
CA ILE A 108 -9.34 22.75 9.22
C ILE A 108 -9.78 21.91 10.43
N HIS A 109 -10.98 22.16 10.96
CA HIS A 109 -11.51 21.44 12.10
C HIS A 109 -12.80 20.72 11.76
N PHE A 110 -12.85 19.43 12.06
CA PHE A 110 -14.07 18.62 11.96
C PHE A 110 -14.65 18.40 13.37
N ALA A 111 -15.91 18.75 13.59
CA ALA A 111 -16.61 18.36 14.79
C ALA A 111 -16.72 16.82 14.89
N PRO A 112 -16.80 16.24 16.10
CA PRO A 112 -17.02 14.81 16.26
C PRO A 112 -18.29 14.31 15.56
N GLY A 113 -18.22 13.09 14.97
CA GLY A 113 -19.36 12.44 14.31
C GLY A 113 -19.00 11.78 12.99
N THR A 114 -20.01 11.23 12.30
CA THR A 114 -19.81 10.50 11.03
C THR A 114 -20.10 11.39 9.82
N TYR A 115 -19.16 11.46 8.92
CA TYR A 115 -19.18 12.21 7.68
C TYR A 115 -19.23 11.24 6.50
N ASN A 116 -20.35 11.13 5.81
CA ASN A 116 -20.50 10.26 4.65
C ASN A 116 -20.03 10.99 3.40
N PHE A 117 -19.05 10.41 2.69
CA PHE A 117 -18.58 10.92 1.40
C PHE A 117 -19.02 10.00 0.28
N TYR A 118 -19.69 10.56 -0.71
CA TYR A 118 -20.24 9.86 -1.87
C TYR A 118 -19.47 10.23 -3.14
N PRO A 119 -19.22 9.28 -4.07
CA PRO A 119 -18.40 9.51 -5.25
C PRO A 119 -19.10 10.25 -6.40
N GLU A 120 -20.40 10.55 -6.32
CA GLU A 120 -21.17 11.07 -7.44
C GLU A 120 -20.57 12.36 -8.02
N ASN A 121 -20.42 13.39 -7.19
CA ASN A 121 -19.88 14.68 -7.56
C ASN A 121 -18.49 14.93 -6.96
N ALA A 122 -17.85 13.89 -6.44
CA ALA A 122 -16.50 14.00 -5.93
C ALA A 122 -15.52 14.38 -7.04
N PHE A 123 -14.47 15.09 -6.68
CA PHE A 123 -13.33 15.34 -7.56
C PHE A 123 -12.70 14.00 -7.95
N LYS A 124 -12.41 13.82 -9.24
CA LYS A 124 -11.88 12.59 -9.79
C LYS A 124 -10.61 12.87 -10.60
N LYS A 125 -9.61 12.01 -10.43
CA LYS A 125 -8.32 12.14 -11.13
C LYS A 125 -7.83 10.77 -11.61
N GLN A 126 -7.19 10.74 -12.79
CA GLN A 126 -6.38 9.61 -13.23
C GLN A 126 -5.06 9.65 -12.49
N LEU A 127 -4.66 8.54 -11.91
CA LEU A 127 -3.48 8.44 -11.06
C LEU A 127 -2.68 7.19 -11.38
N PHE A 128 -1.37 7.35 -11.51
CA PHE A 128 -0.40 6.27 -11.57
C PHE A 128 0.20 6.09 -10.17
N ILE A 129 -0.15 5.00 -9.52
CA ILE A 129 0.24 4.71 -8.14
C ILE A 129 1.13 3.48 -8.14
N SER A 130 2.32 3.57 -7.51
CA SER A 130 3.25 2.45 -7.40
C SER A 130 2.55 1.18 -6.89
N ASN A 131 2.84 0.05 -7.51
CA ASN A 131 2.32 -1.29 -7.22
C ASN A 131 0.77 -1.44 -7.31
N THR A 132 0.09 -0.49 -8.01
CA THR A 132 -1.38 -0.43 -8.00
C THR A 132 -2.02 0.01 -9.32
N ASN A 133 -1.30 -0.11 -10.43
CA ASN A 133 -1.75 0.36 -11.74
C ASN A 133 -2.55 -0.71 -12.53
N ASP A 134 -3.50 -1.41 -11.90
CA ASP A 134 -4.38 -2.31 -12.68
C ASP A 134 -5.28 -1.54 -13.64
N ARG A 135 -5.69 -0.31 -13.26
CA ARG A 135 -6.52 0.59 -14.08
C ARG A 135 -6.13 2.06 -13.90
N PRO A 136 -4.91 2.47 -14.31
CA PRO A 136 -4.41 3.82 -14.05
C PRO A 136 -5.18 4.93 -14.78
N TYR A 137 -5.80 4.59 -15.92
CA TYR A 137 -6.59 5.54 -16.72
C TYR A 137 -8.03 5.72 -16.25
N ASP A 138 -8.51 4.89 -15.31
CA ASP A 138 -9.82 5.11 -14.70
C ASP A 138 -9.74 6.27 -13.70
N PHE A 139 -10.77 7.10 -13.68
CA PHE A 139 -10.87 8.21 -12.73
C PHE A 139 -11.15 7.69 -11.32
N LYS A 140 -10.30 8.06 -10.37
CA LYS A 140 -10.45 7.75 -8.94
C LYS A 140 -11.11 8.91 -8.24
N ALA A 141 -12.23 8.65 -7.58
CA ALA A 141 -12.90 9.60 -6.72
C ALA A 141 -12.09 9.82 -5.43
N ILE A 142 -12.03 11.04 -4.94
CA ILE A 142 -11.25 11.43 -3.76
C ILE A 142 -12.18 12.10 -2.76
N ALA A 143 -12.12 11.73 -1.47
CA ALA A 143 -12.92 12.37 -0.45
C ALA A 143 -12.29 13.68 0.05
N LEU A 144 -11.06 13.62 0.56
CA LEU A 144 -10.29 14.80 0.98
C LEU A 144 -9.09 15.00 0.04
N TYR A 145 -9.00 16.15 -0.60
CA TYR A 145 -7.90 16.47 -1.52
C TYR A 145 -7.12 17.70 -1.03
N VAL A 146 -5.90 17.48 -0.58
CA VAL A 146 -4.93 18.50 -0.17
C VAL A 146 -3.99 18.74 -1.34
N ASN A 147 -4.21 19.84 -2.07
CA ASN A 147 -3.53 20.12 -3.33
C ASN A 147 -2.71 21.41 -3.25
N SER A 148 -1.39 21.30 -3.45
CA SER A 148 -0.47 22.44 -3.45
C SER A 148 -0.59 23.29 -2.17
N CYS A 149 -0.80 22.63 -1.02
CA CYS A 149 -0.93 23.30 0.26
C CYS A 149 0.43 23.50 0.91
N VAL A 150 0.57 24.59 1.67
CA VAL A 150 1.75 24.90 2.47
C VAL A 150 1.31 25.31 3.87
N PHE A 151 1.83 24.70 4.92
CA PHE A 151 1.48 24.90 6.33
C PHE A 151 -0.04 24.77 6.59
N LEU A 152 -0.53 23.55 6.45
CA LEU A 152 -1.92 23.17 6.68
C LEU A 152 -2.03 22.15 7.83
N ASP A 153 -2.91 22.45 8.78
CA ASP A 153 -3.29 21.52 9.86
C ASP A 153 -4.74 21.09 9.69
N VAL A 154 -4.99 19.77 9.67
CA VAL A 154 -6.32 19.18 9.72
C VAL A 154 -6.49 18.47 11.07
N ASN A 155 -7.42 18.94 11.88
CA ASN A 155 -7.77 18.36 13.17
C ASN A 155 -9.19 17.79 13.11
N ALA A 156 -9.32 16.49 13.28
CA ALA A 156 -10.59 15.78 13.14
C ALA A 156 -10.83 14.78 14.28
N ILE A 157 -10.46 15.18 15.51
CA ILE A 157 -10.62 14.32 16.69
C ILE A 157 -12.09 13.95 16.89
N GLY A 158 -12.37 12.63 16.84
CA GLY A 158 -13.72 12.08 16.96
C GLY A 158 -14.55 12.13 15.66
N ALA A 159 -13.99 12.63 14.57
CA ALA A 159 -14.62 12.56 13.25
C ALA A 159 -14.30 11.23 12.55
N LYS A 160 -15.34 10.58 12.01
CA LYS A 160 -15.23 9.38 11.17
C LYS A 160 -15.66 9.70 9.74
N ILE A 161 -14.74 9.59 8.80
CA ILE A 161 -15.03 9.65 7.37
C ILE A 161 -15.50 8.27 6.92
N MET A 162 -16.74 8.19 6.47
CA MET A 162 -17.38 6.98 5.96
C MET A 162 -17.46 7.05 4.44
N LEU A 163 -16.71 6.21 3.75
CA LEU A 163 -16.71 6.14 2.28
C LEU A 163 -17.93 5.35 1.79
N ARG A 164 -18.72 5.98 0.92
CA ARG A 164 -19.96 5.44 0.34
C ARG A 164 -19.73 5.03 -1.12
N GLY A 165 -18.69 4.20 -1.31
CA GLY A 165 -18.23 3.72 -2.60
C GLY A 165 -16.71 3.67 -2.68
N LYS A 166 -16.15 3.23 -3.82
CA LYS A 166 -14.69 3.23 -4.04
C LYS A 166 -14.18 4.65 -4.16
N MET A 167 -13.43 5.11 -3.17
CA MET A 167 -12.82 6.45 -3.12
C MET A 167 -11.44 6.36 -2.47
N ILE A 168 -10.56 7.29 -2.84
CA ILE A 168 -9.37 7.60 -2.05
C ILE A 168 -9.82 8.44 -0.85
N GLU A 169 -9.46 8.01 0.33
CA GLU A 169 -9.83 8.66 1.60
C GLU A 169 -9.25 10.05 1.70
N THR A 170 -7.94 10.15 1.49
CA THR A 170 -7.21 11.43 1.46
C THR A 170 -6.11 11.38 0.41
N PHE A 171 -6.04 12.40 -0.42
CA PHE A 171 -4.94 12.60 -1.37
C PHE A 171 -4.18 13.88 -1.03
N ILE A 172 -2.87 13.76 -0.74
CA ILE A 172 -1.95 14.88 -0.50
C ILE A 172 -1.01 14.98 -1.69
N ASP A 173 -1.12 16.05 -2.47
CA ASP A 173 -0.41 16.24 -3.74
C ASP A 173 0.37 17.55 -3.74
N HIS A 174 1.68 17.52 -4.08
CA HIS A 174 2.54 18.70 -4.21
C HIS A 174 2.46 19.67 -3.01
N SER A 175 2.40 19.15 -1.79
CA SER A 175 2.14 19.92 -0.57
C SER A 175 3.33 19.85 0.39
N GLU A 176 3.47 20.86 1.24
CA GLU A 176 4.58 20.96 2.20
C GLU A 176 4.10 21.41 3.59
N ASN A 177 4.66 20.81 4.65
CA ASN A 177 4.32 21.08 6.05
C ASN A 177 2.84 20.84 6.33
N ILE A 178 2.40 19.59 6.12
CA ILE A 178 1.01 19.16 6.30
C ILE A 178 0.91 18.29 7.54
N SER A 179 -0.04 18.59 8.40
CA SER A 179 -0.39 17.78 9.56
C SER A 179 -1.85 17.36 9.51
N ILE A 180 -2.12 16.05 9.62
CA ILE A 180 -3.48 15.50 9.75
C ILE A 180 -3.54 14.71 11.04
N SER A 181 -4.51 15.02 11.91
CA SER A 181 -4.63 14.41 13.22
C SER A 181 -6.04 14.04 13.63
N GLY A 182 -6.17 12.90 14.35
CA GLY A 182 -7.38 12.49 15.05
C GLY A 182 -8.53 11.99 14.17
N ILE A 183 -8.32 11.83 12.88
CA ILE A 183 -9.34 11.39 11.92
C ILE A 183 -9.47 9.86 11.90
N SER A 184 -10.70 9.37 11.70
CA SER A 184 -10.96 7.95 11.45
C SER A 184 -11.55 7.74 10.06
N TYR A 185 -11.19 6.62 9.42
CA TYR A 185 -11.70 6.23 8.10
C TYR A 185 -12.34 4.85 8.14
N ASP A 186 -13.41 4.68 7.39
CA ASP A 186 -14.06 3.39 7.19
C ASP A 186 -14.84 3.36 5.86
N TYR A 187 -15.18 2.18 5.39
CA TYR A 187 -16.06 1.96 4.26
C TYR A 187 -17.41 1.41 4.73
N TYR A 188 -18.51 2.00 4.27
CA TYR A 188 -19.86 1.48 4.54
C TYR A 188 -20.04 0.07 3.96
N ARG A 189 -19.40 -0.19 2.82
CA ARG A 189 -19.31 -1.51 2.20
C ARG A 189 -17.85 -1.79 1.83
N PRO A 190 -17.09 -2.48 2.71
CA PRO A 190 -15.73 -2.89 2.42
C PRO A 190 -15.63 -3.69 1.13
N THR A 191 -14.58 -3.46 0.35
CA THR A 191 -14.37 -4.15 -0.93
C THR A 191 -13.75 -5.53 -0.79
N VAL A 192 -13.28 -5.90 0.39
CA VAL A 192 -12.98 -7.27 0.78
C VAL A 192 -14.23 -7.85 1.41
N SER A 193 -14.73 -8.95 0.86
CA SER A 193 -15.92 -9.62 1.37
C SER A 193 -15.54 -10.79 2.27
N GLU A 194 -16.24 -10.91 3.40
CA GLU A 194 -15.92 -11.88 4.44
C GLU A 194 -17.04 -12.88 4.67
N LEU A 195 -16.68 -14.13 4.91
CA LEU A 195 -17.59 -15.19 5.31
C LEU A 195 -16.92 -16.12 6.34
N GLN A 196 -17.74 -16.71 7.20
CA GLN A 196 -17.29 -17.77 8.11
C GLN A 196 -17.93 -19.09 7.69
N VAL A 197 -17.14 -20.15 7.65
CA VAL A 197 -17.66 -21.51 7.46
C VAL A 197 -18.19 -22.01 8.81
N THR A 198 -19.49 -22.25 8.88
CA THR A 198 -20.14 -22.70 10.13
C THR A 198 -20.29 -24.22 10.23
N ASN A 199 -20.32 -24.90 9.08
CA ASN A 199 -20.41 -26.35 9.00
C ASN A 199 -19.91 -26.85 7.65
N THR A 200 -19.39 -28.07 7.59
CA THR A 200 -19.01 -28.77 6.36
C THR A 200 -19.52 -30.19 6.38
N GLY A 201 -19.91 -30.71 5.22
CA GLY A 201 -20.36 -32.07 5.04
C GLY A 201 -20.06 -32.60 3.64
N PRO A 202 -20.43 -33.87 3.34
CA PRO A 202 -20.24 -34.42 2.02
C PRO A 202 -20.94 -33.57 0.95
N GLY A 203 -20.16 -32.90 0.09
CA GLY A 203 -20.66 -32.12 -1.03
C GLY A 203 -21.20 -30.72 -0.66
N PHE A 204 -21.04 -30.22 0.55
CA PHE A 204 -21.48 -28.87 0.92
C PHE A 204 -20.67 -28.22 2.04
N ALA A 205 -20.77 -26.88 2.11
CA ALA A 205 -20.39 -26.07 3.25
C ALA A 205 -21.47 -25.04 3.56
N ASP A 206 -21.75 -24.80 4.84
CA ASP A 206 -22.63 -23.73 5.31
C ASP A 206 -21.77 -22.48 5.63
N LEU A 207 -22.13 -21.39 5.00
CA LEU A 207 -21.40 -20.13 5.02
C LEU A 207 -22.25 -19.06 5.70
N LYS A 208 -21.72 -18.41 6.72
CA LYS A 208 -22.27 -17.21 7.32
C LYS A 208 -21.59 -16.00 6.71
N ILE A 209 -22.30 -15.27 5.88
CA ILE A 209 -21.78 -14.04 5.25
C ILE A 209 -21.76 -12.92 6.29
N HIS A 210 -20.66 -12.16 6.34
CA HIS A 210 -20.55 -11.01 7.25
C HIS A 210 -21.59 -9.93 6.88
N ALA A 211 -22.17 -9.26 7.88
CA ALA A 211 -23.24 -8.27 7.68
C ALA A 211 -22.85 -7.09 6.77
N ASP A 212 -21.58 -6.71 6.77
CA ASP A 212 -21.05 -5.64 5.91
C ASP A 212 -20.77 -6.11 4.48
N SER A 213 -20.70 -7.44 4.24
CA SER A 213 -20.48 -8.03 2.91
C SER A 213 -21.83 -8.33 2.25
N LYS A 214 -22.25 -7.43 1.36
CA LYS A 214 -23.48 -7.62 0.60
C LYS A 214 -23.25 -8.58 -0.57
N TYR A 215 -24.24 -9.39 -0.88
CA TYR A 215 -24.17 -10.36 -1.97
C TYR A 215 -25.51 -10.54 -2.68
N SER A 216 -25.47 -11.14 -3.86
CA SER A 216 -26.63 -11.72 -4.54
C SER A 216 -26.29 -13.12 -5.08
N ILE A 217 -27.31 -13.97 -5.19
CA ILE A 217 -27.18 -15.28 -5.81
C ILE A 217 -28.15 -15.30 -7.01
N LYS A 218 -27.58 -15.47 -8.21
CA LYS A 218 -28.35 -15.62 -9.44
C LYS A 218 -27.82 -16.83 -10.20
N ASP A 219 -28.73 -17.70 -10.69
CA ASP A 219 -28.38 -18.93 -11.39
C ASP A 219 -27.39 -19.81 -10.58
N SER A 220 -27.58 -19.86 -9.27
CA SER A 220 -26.70 -20.52 -8.29
C SER A 220 -25.27 -19.97 -8.22
N LEU A 221 -25.01 -18.76 -8.72
CA LEU A 221 -23.71 -18.10 -8.68
C LEU A 221 -23.71 -16.94 -7.69
N LEU A 222 -22.74 -16.93 -6.79
CA LEU A 222 -22.52 -15.87 -5.82
C LEU A 222 -21.84 -14.67 -6.48
N THR A 223 -22.37 -13.47 -6.20
CA THR A 223 -21.77 -12.20 -6.59
C THR A 223 -21.68 -11.30 -5.36
N TRP A 224 -20.50 -10.79 -5.05
CA TRP A 224 -20.29 -9.76 -4.04
C TRP A 224 -20.69 -8.39 -4.60
N GLU A 225 -21.35 -7.59 -3.79
CA GLU A 225 -21.88 -6.29 -4.17
C GLU A 225 -21.57 -5.22 -3.13
N GLY A 226 -21.36 -4.00 -3.58
CA GLY A 226 -21.24 -2.83 -2.71
C GLY A 226 -21.73 -1.57 -3.40
N GLU A 227 -21.34 -0.43 -2.87
CA GLU A 227 -21.73 0.86 -3.43
C GLU A 227 -20.89 1.17 -4.66
N GLY A 228 -21.47 0.96 -5.86
CA GLY A 228 -20.82 1.20 -7.16
C GLY A 228 -19.80 0.15 -7.60
N TRP A 229 -19.77 -1.02 -6.95
CA TRP A 229 -18.91 -2.12 -7.36
C TRP A 229 -19.59 -3.48 -7.16
N ARG A 230 -19.16 -4.45 -7.95
CA ARG A 230 -19.53 -5.87 -7.80
C ARG A 230 -18.48 -6.76 -8.42
N TYR A 231 -18.30 -7.97 -7.89
CA TYR A 231 -17.41 -8.98 -8.46
C TYR A 231 -17.82 -10.39 -8.04
N ARG A 232 -17.37 -11.40 -8.78
CA ARG A 232 -17.51 -12.81 -8.41
C ARG A 232 -16.22 -13.28 -7.72
N PRO A 233 -16.32 -14.15 -6.72
CA PRO A 233 -15.16 -14.78 -6.14
C PRO A 233 -14.50 -15.72 -7.17
N ILE A 234 -13.19 -15.60 -7.38
CA ILE A 234 -12.42 -16.39 -8.36
C ILE A 234 -11.23 -17.07 -7.69
N SER A 235 -10.28 -16.29 -7.14
CA SER A 235 -8.98 -16.84 -6.72
C SER A 235 -8.30 -16.12 -5.55
N LEU A 236 -8.59 -14.85 -5.32
CA LEU A 236 -7.88 -14.06 -4.32
C LEU A 236 -8.50 -14.20 -2.93
N TRP A 237 -8.15 -15.30 -2.28
CA TRP A 237 -8.63 -15.63 -0.94
C TRP A 237 -7.51 -15.60 0.09
N GLN A 238 -7.89 -15.30 1.32
CA GLN A 238 -7.12 -15.61 2.50
C GLN A 238 -8.03 -16.09 3.61
N VAL A 239 -7.45 -16.81 4.56
CA VAL A 239 -8.16 -17.43 5.66
C VAL A 239 -7.55 -16.99 6.98
N LEU A 240 -8.42 -16.65 7.92
CA LEU A 240 -8.09 -16.37 9.32
C LEU A 240 -8.64 -17.50 10.18
N ASP A 241 -7.79 -18.08 11.01
CA ASP A 241 -8.22 -18.85 12.17
C ASP A 241 -8.49 -17.89 13.35
N PRO A 242 -9.74 -17.68 13.76
CA PRO A 242 -10.07 -16.78 14.86
C PRO A 242 -9.56 -17.27 16.21
N THR A 243 -9.22 -18.56 16.34
CA THR A 243 -8.74 -19.16 17.59
C THR A 243 -7.26 -18.88 17.83
N THR A 244 -6.44 -19.04 16.78
CA THR A 244 -4.99 -18.84 16.84
C THR A 244 -4.60 -17.42 16.48
N GLY A 245 -5.37 -16.77 15.62
CA GLY A 245 -5.04 -15.49 15.01
C GLY A 245 -4.18 -15.62 13.75
N ASP A 246 -3.92 -16.82 13.28
CA ASP A 246 -3.15 -17.07 12.06
C ASP A 246 -3.92 -16.63 10.82
N LEU A 247 -3.28 -15.85 9.99
CA LEU A 247 -3.82 -15.32 8.74
C LEU A 247 -2.89 -15.67 7.59
N HIS A 248 -3.38 -16.39 6.60
CA HIS A 248 -2.59 -16.80 5.44
C HIS A 248 -3.40 -16.76 4.14
N ARG A 249 -2.69 -16.66 3.01
CA ARG A 249 -3.31 -16.78 1.68
C ARG A 249 -3.66 -18.23 1.40
N THR A 250 -4.76 -18.44 0.70
CA THR A 250 -5.21 -19.78 0.31
C THR A 250 -5.77 -19.76 -1.10
N ASP A 251 -5.65 -20.90 -1.78
CA ASP A 251 -6.24 -21.11 -3.09
C ASP A 251 -7.52 -21.93 -2.92
N ILE A 252 -8.66 -21.31 -3.23
CA ILE A 252 -9.96 -21.98 -3.23
C ILE A 252 -10.39 -22.17 -4.68
N ALA A 253 -10.61 -23.43 -5.08
CA ALA A 253 -11.11 -23.76 -6.41
C ALA A 253 -12.61 -23.42 -6.52
N MET A 254 -12.92 -22.21 -6.98
CA MET A 254 -14.31 -21.72 -7.06
C MET A 254 -15.12 -22.30 -8.22
N ASN A 255 -14.49 -22.99 -9.16
CA ASN A 255 -15.17 -23.56 -10.33
C ASN A 255 -16.14 -24.67 -9.94
N GLY A 256 -17.38 -24.58 -10.43
CA GLY A 256 -18.40 -25.61 -10.21
C GLY A 256 -19.14 -25.52 -8.88
N ILE A 257 -18.80 -24.56 -8.01
CA ILE A 257 -19.54 -24.32 -6.78
C ILE A 257 -20.89 -23.68 -7.11
N LYS A 258 -21.96 -24.24 -6.56
CA LYS A 258 -23.32 -23.70 -6.63
C LYS A 258 -23.75 -23.20 -5.27
N TYR A 259 -24.45 -22.08 -5.23
CA TYR A 259 -24.87 -21.46 -4.00
C TYR A 259 -26.37 -21.35 -3.88
N ALA A 260 -26.91 -21.53 -2.67
CA ALA A 260 -28.30 -21.29 -2.34
C ALA A 260 -28.42 -20.59 -0.98
N GLU A 261 -29.30 -19.63 -0.86
CA GLU A 261 -29.64 -19.04 0.44
C GLU A 261 -30.39 -20.05 1.30
N THR A 262 -30.02 -20.13 2.58
CA THR A 262 -30.68 -20.96 3.59
C THR A 262 -31.27 -20.12 4.72
N GLY A 263 -30.99 -18.83 4.75
CA GLY A 263 -31.46 -17.84 5.71
C GLY A 263 -30.82 -16.49 5.51
N ASN A 264 -31.14 -15.52 6.35
CA ASN A 264 -30.54 -14.19 6.28
C ASN A 264 -29.02 -14.26 6.52
N ASN A 265 -28.23 -13.86 5.52
CA ASN A 265 -26.77 -13.99 5.48
C ASN A 265 -26.26 -15.44 5.68
N LEU A 266 -27.09 -16.44 5.45
CA LEU A 266 -26.73 -17.85 5.49
C LEU A 266 -26.82 -18.43 4.08
N VAL A 267 -25.73 -18.99 3.60
CA VAL A 267 -25.60 -19.53 2.24
C VAL A 267 -25.01 -20.92 2.33
N ARG A 268 -25.60 -21.86 1.61
CA ARG A 268 -24.99 -23.18 1.40
C ARG A 268 -24.28 -23.23 0.06
N ALA A 269 -23.00 -23.57 0.10
CA ALA A 269 -22.18 -23.86 -1.08
C ALA A 269 -22.21 -25.36 -1.34
N TYR A 270 -22.52 -25.77 -2.58
CA TYR A 270 -22.52 -27.18 -3.03
C TYR A 270 -21.37 -27.40 -3.98
N PHE A 271 -20.65 -28.50 -3.82
CA PHE A 271 -19.47 -28.86 -4.61
C PHE A 271 -19.31 -30.38 -4.71
N ALA A 272 -18.65 -30.85 -5.76
CA ALA A 272 -18.34 -32.26 -5.91
C ALA A 272 -17.20 -32.70 -4.96
N GLN A 273 -16.21 -31.82 -4.76
CA GLN A 273 -15.11 -31.97 -3.82
C GLN A 273 -14.95 -30.67 -3.02
N ASN A 274 -14.67 -30.76 -1.73
CA ASN A 274 -14.46 -29.59 -0.87
C ASN A 274 -13.27 -28.76 -1.42
N PRO A 275 -13.49 -27.49 -1.76
CA PRO A 275 -12.44 -26.65 -2.37
C PRO A 275 -11.42 -26.10 -1.34
N GLY A 276 -11.52 -26.47 -0.06
CA GLY A 276 -10.67 -25.96 1.02
C GLY A 276 -11.46 -25.23 2.12
N PHE A 277 -12.78 -25.42 2.21
CA PHE A 277 -13.57 -24.86 3.32
C PHE A 277 -13.41 -25.70 4.59
N GLU A 278 -13.06 -25.04 5.70
CA GLU A 278 -12.90 -25.66 7.03
C GLU A 278 -13.81 -24.96 8.04
N THR A 279 -14.51 -25.75 8.85
CA THR A 279 -15.44 -25.26 9.87
C THR A 279 -14.73 -24.41 10.92
N GLY A 280 -15.29 -23.26 11.24
CA GLY A 280 -14.77 -22.29 12.22
C GLY A 280 -13.91 -21.18 11.60
N LEU A 281 -13.32 -21.41 10.44
CA LEU A 281 -12.44 -20.44 9.81
C LEU A 281 -13.21 -19.30 9.11
N VAL A 282 -12.59 -18.13 9.04
CA VAL A 282 -13.08 -16.94 8.34
C VAL A 282 -12.31 -16.75 7.05
N TYR A 283 -13.03 -16.63 5.94
CA TYR A 283 -12.49 -16.46 4.60
C TYR A 283 -12.74 -15.03 4.11
N GLN A 284 -11.70 -14.42 3.56
CA GLN A 284 -11.72 -13.07 3.02
C GLN A 284 -11.45 -13.15 1.51
N ASN A 285 -12.34 -12.57 0.70
CA ASN A 285 -12.22 -12.54 -0.76
C ASN A 285 -12.02 -11.13 -1.27
N ARG A 286 -11.00 -10.93 -2.13
CA ARG A 286 -10.62 -9.62 -2.67
C ARG A 286 -10.47 -9.59 -4.19
N ASP A 287 -11.28 -10.34 -4.93
CA ASP A 287 -11.21 -10.42 -6.41
C ASP A 287 -11.65 -9.13 -7.15
N ILE A 288 -11.73 -8.02 -6.44
CA ILE A 288 -11.93 -6.69 -7.02
C ILE A 288 -10.58 -6.07 -7.42
N THR A 289 -10.59 -5.27 -8.47
CA THR A 289 -9.39 -4.64 -9.05
C THR A 289 -8.66 -3.74 -8.05
N ARG A 290 -7.33 -3.88 -7.96
CA ARG A 290 -6.44 -3.02 -7.17
C ARG A 290 -6.08 -1.77 -7.99
N ASP A 291 -6.89 -0.75 -7.92
CA ASP A 291 -6.83 0.43 -8.79
C ASP A 291 -6.71 1.77 -8.07
N CYS A 292 -6.65 1.79 -6.73
CA CYS A 292 -6.43 3.00 -5.96
C CYS A 292 -5.65 2.74 -4.65
N ALA A 293 -5.47 3.78 -3.85
CA ALA A 293 -4.95 3.71 -2.49
C ALA A 293 -6.02 4.18 -1.51
N GLY A 294 -5.89 3.85 -0.23
CA GLY A 294 -6.68 4.44 0.86
C GLY A 294 -6.27 5.91 1.06
N ILE A 295 -5.09 6.12 1.60
CA ILE A 295 -4.47 7.46 1.64
C ILE A 295 -3.34 7.50 0.61
N PHE A 296 -3.35 8.49 -0.27
CA PHE A 296 -2.28 8.68 -1.24
C PHE A 296 -1.54 9.99 -1.00
N MET A 297 -0.23 9.92 -0.88
CA MET A 297 0.66 11.09 -0.75
C MET A 297 1.66 11.07 -1.90
N GLN A 298 1.74 12.17 -2.65
CA GLN A 298 2.61 12.25 -3.81
C GLN A 298 3.37 13.57 -3.82
N ARG A 299 4.68 13.53 -4.10
CA ARG A 299 5.55 14.70 -4.30
C ARG A 299 5.38 15.77 -3.22
N SER A 300 5.18 15.33 -2.00
CA SER A 300 4.91 16.17 -0.84
C SER A 300 6.02 16.05 0.19
N LYS A 301 6.16 17.06 1.06
CA LYS A 301 7.28 17.16 1.98
C LYS A 301 6.82 17.54 3.39
N ASN A 302 7.49 16.99 4.41
CA ASN A 302 7.20 17.24 5.83
C ASN A 302 5.73 16.92 6.17
N ILE A 303 5.33 15.65 5.96
CA ILE A 303 3.97 15.18 6.19
C ILE A 303 3.91 14.48 7.54
N SER A 304 2.94 14.85 8.36
CA SER A 304 2.64 14.23 9.66
C SER A 304 1.22 13.68 9.68
N LEU A 305 1.10 12.36 9.90
CA LEU A 305 -0.15 11.69 10.21
C LEU A 305 -0.12 11.26 11.68
N LYS A 306 -1.05 11.77 12.50
CA LYS A 306 -1.03 11.51 13.94
C LYS A 306 -2.41 11.11 14.47
N ASN A 307 -2.46 10.06 15.32
CA ASN A 307 -3.71 9.54 15.88
C ASN A 307 -4.76 9.25 14.79
N ILE A 308 -4.35 8.54 13.74
CA ILE A 308 -5.22 8.16 12.63
C ILE A 308 -5.77 6.76 12.90
N HIS A 309 -7.09 6.55 12.69
CA HIS A 309 -7.71 5.25 12.78
C HIS A 309 -8.28 4.85 11.42
N ILE A 310 -7.84 3.73 10.88
CA ILE A 310 -8.35 3.19 9.62
C ILE A 310 -8.95 1.82 9.91
N TYR A 311 -10.28 1.72 9.77
CA TYR A 311 -11.01 0.48 10.01
C TYR A 311 -11.09 -0.39 8.76
N PHE A 312 -11.11 0.23 7.59
CA PHE A 312 -10.94 -0.41 6.30
C PHE A 312 -10.48 0.60 5.25
N MET A 313 -9.61 0.17 4.33
CA MET A 313 -9.20 0.92 3.15
C MET A 313 -9.07 0.00 1.93
N HIS A 314 -9.46 0.52 0.77
CA HIS A 314 -9.36 -0.19 -0.50
C HIS A 314 -8.02 0.09 -1.18
N GLY A 315 -7.54 -0.87 -1.98
CA GLY A 315 -6.34 -0.73 -2.79
C GLY A 315 -5.05 -0.93 -2.02
N MET A 316 -4.04 -0.09 -2.24
CA MET A 316 -2.68 -0.29 -1.71
C MET A 316 -2.48 0.28 -0.28
N GLY A 317 -3.52 0.65 0.43
CA GLY A 317 -3.37 1.20 1.78
C GLY A 317 -2.89 2.65 1.79
N VAL A 318 -1.99 3.00 2.70
CA VAL A 318 -1.37 4.33 2.79
C VAL A 318 -0.12 4.37 1.92
N VAL A 319 -0.21 5.00 0.77
CA VAL A 319 0.90 5.08 -0.20
C VAL A 319 1.58 6.44 -0.15
N SER A 320 2.89 6.43 0.03
CA SER A 320 3.77 7.60 -0.11
C SER A 320 4.66 7.43 -1.33
N GLN A 321 4.47 8.25 -2.36
CA GLN A 321 5.21 8.16 -3.62
C GLN A 321 6.00 9.44 -3.87
N PHE A 322 7.32 9.34 -3.93
CA PHE A 322 8.23 10.51 -4.07
C PHE A 322 7.96 11.62 -3.05
N CYS A 323 7.75 11.23 -1.79
CA CYS A 323 7.61 12.15 -0.67
C CYS A 323 8.90 12.28 0.13
N GLN A 324 9.04 13.38 0.86
CA GLN A 324 10.21 13.66 1.70
C GLN A 324 9.79 13.97 3.14
N ASN A 325 10.44 13.32 4.12
CA ASN A 325 10.18 13.48 5.55
C ASN A 325 8.73 13.16 5.92
N ILE A 326 8.46 11.92 6.26
CA ILE A 326 7.13 11.42 6.58
C ILE A 326 7.16 10.92 8.02
N SER A 327 6.22 11.34 8.82
CA SER A 327 6.00 10.88 10.18
C SER A 327 4.60 10.30 10.33
N MET A 328 4.51 9.06 10.80
CA MET A 328 3.27 8.38 11.14
C MET A 328 3.36 7.98 12.62
N ASP A 329 2.60 8.67 13.47
CA ASP A 329 2.61 8.48 14.92
C ASP A 329 1.22 8.10 15.42
N ALA A 330 1.10 7.00 16.13
CA ALA A 330 -0.15 6.44 16.62
C ALA A 330 -1.18 6.21 15.49
N VAL A 331 -0.73 5.61 14.37
CA VAL A 331 -1.60 5.18 13.28
C VAL A 331 -2.11 3.78 13.59
N SER A 332 -3.41 3.63 13.74
CA SER A 332 -4.08 2.36 14.02
C SER A 332 -4.83 1.88 12.78
N VAL A 333 -4.34 0.82 12.15
CA VAL A 333 -5.01 0.14 11.04
C VAL A 333 -5.44 -1.23 11.50
N ARG A 334 -6.73 -1.41 11.74
CA ARG A 334 -7.35 -2.66 12.16
C ARG A 334 -8.86 -2.55 12.03
N PRO A 335 -9.59 -3.67 11.80
CA PRO A 335 -11.04 -3.65 11.79
C PRO A 335 -11.61 -3.07 13.09
N ASP A 336 -12.75 -2.39 13.00
CA ASP A 336 -13.51 -2.01 14.18
C ASP A 336 -13.94 -3.27 14.93
N ALA A 337 -13.53 -3.41 16.19
CA ALA A 337 -13.83 -4.59 16.99
C ALA A 337 -15.35 -4.84 17.14
N ALA A 338 -16.15 -3.79 17.15
CA ALA A 338 -17.60 -3.90 17.25
C ALA A 338 -18.26 -4.42 15.95
N SER A 339 -17.58 -4.30 14.80
CA SER A 339 -18.11 -4.79 13.52
C SER A 339 -18.03 -6.30 13.38
N GLY A 340 -17.06 -6.95 14.03
CA GLY A 340 -16.75 -8.38 13.83
C GLY A 340 -16.00 -8.67 12.52
N ARG A 341 -15.61 -7.64 11.74
CA ARG A 341 -14.74 -7.80 10.55
C ARG A 341 -13.34 -8.23 10.94
N THR A 342 -12.66 -8.86 10.02
CA THR A 342 -11.29 -9.37 10.23
C THR A 342 -10.26 -8.71 9.30
N CYS A 343 -10.70 -8.01 8.25
CA CYS A 343 -9.86 -7.30 7.28
C CYS A 343 -9.96 -5.78 7.42
N ALA A 344 -8.81 -5.08 7.40
CA ALA A 344 -8.70 -3.62 7.42
C ALA A 344 -8.02 -3.03 6.17
N ALA A 345 -7.26 -3.82 5.42
CA ALA A 345 -6.56 -3.35 4.22
C ALA A 345 -6.62 -4.38 3.09
N TRP A 346 -6.97 -3.92 1.89
CA TRP A 346 -7.07 -4.77 0.71
C TRP A 346 -5.71 -5.32 0.24
N ALA A 347 -4.61 -4.61 0.47
CA ALA A 347 -3.22 -5.02 0.21
C ALA A 347 -2.32 -4.59 1.38
N ASP A 348 -1.19 -3.91 1.11
CA ASP A 348 -0.28 -3.39 2.15
C ASP A 348 -1.01 -2.40 3.06
N ILE A 349 -0.47 -2.21 4.27
CA ILE A 349 -0.95 -1.16 5.15
C ILE A 349 -0.21 0.15 4.88
N LEU A 350 1.13 0.15 4.96
CA LEU A 350 1.96 1.32 4.71
C LEU A 350 2.95 1.03 3.57
N HIS A 351 2.89 1.80 2.50
CA HIS A 351 3.69 1.59 1.30
C HIS A 351 4.45 2.86 0.91
N PHE A 352 5.79 2.79 0.88
CA PHE A 352 6.65 3.93 0.59
C PHE A 352 7.50 3.64 -0.65
N SER A 353 7.21 4.30 -1.76
CA SER A 353 7.91 4.11 -3.03
C SER A 353 8.67 5.36 -3.44
N GLY A 354 9.99 5.25 -3.61
CA GLY A 354 10.85 6.35 -4.07
C GLY A 354 10.85 7.56 -3.14
N CYS A 355 10.73 7.38 -1.84
CA CYS A 355 10.76 8.46 -0.86
C CYS A 355 12.19 8.88 -0.52
N ARG A 356 12.36 10.04 0.15
CA ARG A 356 13.65 10.51 0.66
C ARG A 356 13.53 11.22 2.02
N GLY A 357 14.67 11.64 2.57
CA GLY A 357 14.74 12.22 3.90
C GLY A 357 14.52 11.16 4.97
N LYS A 358 13.65 11.38 5.94
CA LYS A 358 13.39 10.45 7.03
C LYS A 358 11.94 9.94 6.99
N ILE A 359 11.75 8.63 7.08
CA ILE A 359 10.46 7.98 7.35
C ILE A 359 10.48 7.52 8.81
N VAL A 360 9.47 7.92 9.57
CA VAL A 360 9.25 7.47 10.96
C VAL A 360 7.88 6.85 11.05
N VAL A 361 7.81 5.62 11.56
CA VAL A 361 6.57 4.95 11.97
C VAL A 361 6.71 4.65 13.46
N SER A 362 5.77 5.12 14.27
CA SER A 362 5.89 5.00 15.71
C SER A 362 4.54 4.85 16.41
N ASN A 363 4.55 4.13 17.54
CA ASN A 363 3.40 3.96 18.43
C ASN A 363 2.13 3.46 17.72
N SER A 364 2.29 2.73 16.61
CA SER A 364 1.24 2.35 15.68
C SER A 364 0.79 0.90 15.88
N TYR A 365 -0.45 0.60 15.46
CA TYR A 365 -0.99 -0.76 15.47
C TYR A 365 -1.45 -1.13 14.06
N LEU A 366 -0.74 -2.04 13.41
CA LEU A 366 -0.94 -2.43 12.01
C LEU A 366 -1.39 -3.90 11.94
N SER A 367 -2.63 -4.14 11.50
CA SER A 367 -3.22 -5.49 11.52
C SER A 367 -4.32 -5.68 10.49
N GLY A 368 -4.54 -6.93 10.08
CA GLY A 368 -5.65 -7.30 9.20
C GLY A 368 -5.44 -6.88 7.75
N ALA A 369 -4.19 -6.90 7.29
CA ALA A 369 -3.84 -6.67 5.89
C ALA A 369 -4.10 -7.90 5.01
N ASN A 370 -4.16 -7.70 3.71
CA ASN A 370 -4.11 -8.77 2.72
C ASN A 370 -2.73 -8.85 2.01
N ASP A 371 -1.78 -8.03 2.42
CA ASP A 371 -0.38 -8.03 2.02
C ASP A 371 0.52 -7.51 3.16
N ASP A 372 1.67 -6.88 2.89
CA ASP A 372 2.65 -6.48 3.90
C ASP A 372 2.13 -5.38 4.84
N ALA A 373 2.58 -5.39 6.10
CA ALA A 373 2.23 -4.29 6.99
C ALA A 373 2.99 -3.01 6.64
N VAL A 374 4.28 -3.12 6.35
CA VAL A 374 5.12 -1.99 5.92
C VAL A 374 6.01 -2.44 4.77
N ASN A 375 5.95 -1.72 3.64
CA ASN A 375 6.83 -1.91 2.49
C ASN A 375 7.52 -0.59 2.13
N ILE A 376 8.87 -0.58 2.06
CA ILE A 376 9.68 0.61 1.77
C ILE A 376 10.72 0.27 0.72
N HIS A 377 10.64 0.89 -0.47
CA HIS A 377 11.55 0.60 -1.57
C HIS A 377 11.75 1.78 -2.52
N GLY A 378 12.79 1.72 -3.36
CA GLY A 378 12.92 2.50 -4.59
C GLY A 378 12.36 1.73 -5.78
N THR A 379 12.61 2.22 -6.99
CA THR A 379 12.17 1.54 -8.22
C THR A 379 13.34 1.44 -9.20
N TYR A 380 13.62 0.23 -9.67
CA TYR A 380 14.52 0.00 -10.79
C TYR A 380 13.82 0.27 -12.11
N LEU A 381 14.49 0.98 -13.02
CA LEU A 381 14.14 1.01 -14.43
C LEU A 381 15.21 0.29 -15.24
N ARG A 382 14.78 -0.57 -16.17
CA ARG A 382 15.69 -1.32 -17.04
C ARG A 382 16.23 -0.42 -18.14
N ILE A 383 17.51 -0.53 -18.42
CA ILE A 383 18.16 0.10 -19.58
C ILE A 383 17.77 -0.70 -20.82
N ILE A 384 17.11 -0.07 -21.79
CA ILE A 384 16.64 -0.73 -23.03
C ILE A 384 17.42 -0.27 -24.26
N GLU A 385 18.05 0.91 -24.23
CA GLU A 385 18.82 1.47 -25.33
C GLU A 385 19.81 2.53 -24.85
N SER A 386 20.89 2.71 -25.58
CA SER A 386 21.92 3.74 -25.36
C SER A 386 22.13 4.54 -26.65
N PRO A 387 21.21 5.46 -27.01
CA PRO A 387 21.22 6.11 -28.33
C PRO A 387 22.39 7.06 -28.57
N LYS A 388 23.00 7.61 -27.50
CA LYS A 388 24.16 8.52 -27.55
C LYS A 388 25.07 8.28 -26.35
N PRO A 389 26.35 8.74 -26.39
CA PRO A 389 27.31 8.50 -25.28
C PRO A 389 26.88 9.00 -23.89
N LYS A 390 25.91 9.90 -23.81
CA LYS A 390 25.38 10.43 -22.56
C LYS A 390 23.86 10.24 -22.42
N GLN A 391 23.25 9.37 -23.21
CA GLN A 391 21.82 9.13 -23.19
C GLN A 391 21.51 7.66 -23.01
N ILE A 392 20.54 7.38 -22.15
CA ILE A 392 19.95 6.06 -21.98
C ILE A 392 18.43 6.14 -22.08
N MET A 393 17.85 5.15 -22.76
CA MET A 393 16.43 4.88 -22.70
C MET A 393 16.17 3.87 -21.60
N VAL A 394 15.28 4.19 -20.67
CA VAL A 394 14.95 3.33 -19.53
C VAL A 394 13.46 3.05 -19.46
N ARG A 395 13.09 1.88 -18.95
CA ARG A 395 11.71 1.38 -18.94
C ARG A 395 11.30 0.84 -17.59
N PHE A 396 10.09 1.21 -17.14
CA PHE A 396 9.38 0.51 -16.09
C PHE A 396 8.98 -0.89 -16.58
N MET A 397 9.33 -1.92 -15.86
CA MET A 397 9.12 -3.29 -16.27
C MET A 397 7.90 -3.94 -15.64
N HIS A 398 7.59 -3.63 -14.38
CA HIS A 398 6.44 -4.21 -13.70
C HIS A 398 5.12 -3.57 -14.19
N HIS A 399 4.11 -4.41 -14.43
CA HIS A 399 2.83 -3.98 -15.01
C HIS A 399 1.97 -3.13 -14.06
N GLN A 400 2.22 -3.16 -12.75
CA GLN A 400 1.53 -2.36 -11.76
C GLN A 400 2.35 -1.16 -11.25
N THR A 401 3.59 -0.95 -11.76
CA THR A 401 4.49 0.13 -11.35
C THR A 401 5.03 0.85 -12.57
N TYR A 402 4.36 1.91 -12.98
CA TYR A 402 4.78 2.76 -14.10
C TYR A 402 3.99 4.07 -14.13
N GLY A 403 4.34 4.97 -15.04
CA GLY A 403 3.55 6.16 -15.37
C GLY A 403 3.78 7.36 -14.48
N PHE A 404 4.78 7.33 -13.61
CA PHE A 404 5.25 8.48 -12.82
C PHE A 404 6.71 8.81 -13.14
N ASP A 405 7.14 10.05 -12.91
CA ASP A 405 8.53 10.45 -13.15
C ASP A 405 9.41 9.94 -12.01
N ALA A 406 10.20 8.89 -12.28
CA ALA A 406 11.12 8.31 -11.32
C ALA A 406 12.44 9.08 -11.19
N PHE A 407 12.74 9.99 -12.11
CA PHE A 407 13.98 10.78 -12.15
C PHE A 407 13.68 12.25 -12.45
N ALA A 408 14.45 13.13 -11.84
CA ALA A 408 14.43 14.57 -12.12
C ALA A 408 15.85 15.07 -12.41
N PRO A 409 16.00 16.21 -13.12
CA PRO A 409 17.29 16.85 -13.27
C PRO A 409 17.95 17.10 -11.91
N GLY A 410 19.24 16.72 -11.79
CA GLY A 410 20.00 16.77 -10.54
C GLY A 410 19.99 15.49 -9.73
N ASP A 411 19.11 14.53 -10.01
CA ASP A 411 19.12 13.24 -9.31
C ASP A 411 20.39 12.43 -9.64
N SER A 412 20.96 11.83 -8.61
CA SER A 412 22.03 10.85 -8.72
C SER A 412 21.45 9.48 -9.01
N ILE A 413 22.06 8.75 -9.93
CA ILE A 413 21.67 7.38 -10.28
C ILE A 413 22.85 6.42 -10.08
N ALA A 414 22.52 5.17 -9.77
CA ALA A 414 23.46 4.04 -9.80
C ALA A 414 23.11 3.11 -10.95
N PHE A 415 24.15 2.58 -11.62
CA PHE A 415 24.04 1.49 -12.58
C PHE A 415 24.24 0.16 -11.86
N ILE A 416 23.34 -0.78 -12.03
CA ILE A 416 23.30 -2.05 -11.32
C ILE A 416 23.22 -3.19 -12.34
N HIS A 417 24.12 -4.18 -12.20
CA HIS A 417 24.00 -5.43 -12.93
C HIS A 417 22.81 -6.25 -12.40
N SER A 418 21.85 -6.58 -13.24
CA SER A 418 20.62 -7.28 -12.83
C SER A 418 20.87 -8.71 -12.34
N GLU A 419 21.94 -9.37 -12.78
CA GLU A 419 22.23 -10.77 -12.45
C GLU A 419 22.80 -10.95 -11.04
N ASP A 420 23.56 -9.98 -10.52
CA ASP A 420 24.24 -10.06 -9.22
C ASP A 420 23.90 -8.91 -8.26
N LEU A 421 23.11 -7.94 -8.73
CA LEU A 421 22.71 -6.73 -8.00
C LEU A 421 23.90 -5.88 -7.52
N GLN A 422 25.07 -5.97 -8.22
CA GLN A 422 26.24 -5.15 -7.90
C GLN A 422 26.19 -3.81 -8.62
N GLN A 423 26.44 -2.75 -7.87
CA GLN A 423 26.62 -1.43 -8.45
C GLN A 423 27.99 -1.33 -9.11
N TYR A 424 28.06 -0.94 -10.39
CA TYR A 424 29.31 -0.81 -11.12
C TYR A 424 29.64 0.62 -11.55
N ASP A 425 28.66 1.54 -11.59
CA ASP A 425 28.91 2.97 -11.86
C ASP A 425 27.78 3.82 -11.24
N SER A 426 27.95 5.13 -11.35
CA SER A 426 26.96 6.14 -10.95
C SER A 426 27.00 7.32 -11.92
N ASN A 427 25.95 8.12 -12.00
CA ASN A 427 25.88 9.31 -12.82
C ASN A 427 24.88 10.32 -12.23
N VAL A 428 24.70 11.46 -12.91
CA VAL A 428 23.71 12.47 -12.54
C VAL A 428 22.81 12.75 -13.74
N VAL A 429 21.51 12.80 -13.52
CA VAL A 429 20.52 13.14 -14.54
C VAL A 429 20.57 14.64 -14.85
N VAL A 430 20.72 14.98 -16.13
CA VAL A 430 20.69 16.37 -16.64
C VAL A 430 19.30 16.70 -17.14
N SER A 431 18.65 15.76 -17.85
CA SER A 431 17.28 15.91 -18.31
C SER A 431 16.56 14.56 -18.35
N ASN A 432 15.26 14.61 -18.16
CA ASN A 432 14.34 13.48 -18.27
C ASN A 432 13.25 13.84 -19.26
N GLN A 433 13.15 13.07 -20.35
CA GLN A 433 12.10 13.22 -21.35
C GLN A 433 11.21 11.96 -21.31
N ARG A 434 9.95 12.13 -20.94
CA ARG A 434 8.95 11.06 -20.99
C ARG A 434 8.60 10.79 -22.45
N ILE A 435 8.80 9.57 -22.92
CA ILE A 435 8.46 9.12 -24.27
C ILE A 435 7.03 8.56 -24.30
N ASN A 436 6.69 7.78 -23.30
CA ASN A 436 5.35 7.24 -23.03
C ASN A 436 5.23 6.92 -21.52
N ASP A 437 4.17 6.24 -21.11
CA ASP A 437 3.95 5.95 -19.68
C ASP A 437 5.00 5.04 -19.05
N LYS A 438 5.75 4.28 -19.85
CA LYS A 438 6.77 3.34 -19.36
C LYS A 438 8.20 3.76 -19.70
N ASP A 439 8.40 4.50 -20.80
CA ASP A 439 9.72 4.78 -21.36
C ASP A 439 10.14 6.23 -21.14
N PHE A 440 11.39 6.39 -20.71
CA PHE A 440 12.01 7.68 -20.45
C PHE A 440 13.40 7.76 -21.09
N LEU A 441 13.68 8.87 -21.80
CA LEU A 441 15.01 9.17 -22.30
C LEU A 441 15.71 10.08 -21.28
N LEU A 442 16.75 9.57 -20.62
CA LEU A 442 17.58 10.32 -19.70
C LEU A 442 18.84 10.82 -20.41
N THR A 443 19.16 12.12 -20.26
CA THR A 443 20.48 12.65 -20.57
C THR A 443 21.30 12.77 -19.30
N LEU A 444 22.53 12.26 -19.30
CA LEU A 444 23.39 12.15 -18.14
C LEU A 444 24.58 13.11 -18.22
N LYS A 445 25.13 13.47 -17.06
CA LYS A 445 26.24 14.41 -16.93
C LYS A 445 27.54 13.87 -17.55
N ARG A 446 27.87 12.61 -17.28
CA ARG A 446 29.07 11.91 -17.77
C ARG A 446 28.70 10.94 -18.90
N PRO A 447 29.66 10.50 -19.76
CA PRO A 447 29.44 9.39 -20.66
C PRO A 447 28.98 8.14 -19.91
N LEU A 448 28.32 7.26 -20.64
CA LEU A 448 27.87 5.96 -20.13
C LEU A 448 29.06 5.04 -19.85
N PRO A 449 28.96 4.14 -18.86
CA PRO A 449 29.94 3.09 -18.66
C PRO A 449 29.99 2.15 -19.86
N ALA A 450 31.19 1.60 -20.14
CA ALA A 450 31.39 0.72 -21.30
C ALA A 450 30.84 -0.70 -21.10
N ASN A 451 30.55 -1.09 -19.87
CA ASN A 451 30.19 -2.45 -19.45
C ASN A 451 28.69 -2.61 -19.10
N ILE A 452 27.82 -1.89 -19.81
CA ILE A 452 26.37 -2.08 -19.65
C ILE A 452 26.00 -3.45 -20.26
N ASN A 453 25.45 -4.33 -19.42
CA ASN A 453 24.96 -5.64 -19.85
C ASN A 453 23.46 -5.59 -20.23
N PRO A 454 22.98 -6.53 -21.05
CA PRO A 454 21.56 -6.69 -21.27
C PRO A 454 20.80 -6.88 -19.95
N ASN A 455 19.65 -6.20 -19.82
CA ASN A 455 18.79 -6.17 -18.63
C ASN A 455 19.32 -5.41 -17.42
N ASP A 456 20.47 -4.76 -17.48
CA ASP A 456 20.94 -3.88 -16.40
C ASP A 456 19.89 -2.81 -16.10
N VAL A 457 19.90 -2.39 -14.85
CA VAL A 457 18.95 -1.43 -14.32
C VAL A 457 19.63 -0.20 -13.75
N ILE A 458 18.86 0.87 -13.61
CA ILE A 458 19.29 2.05 -12.86
C ILE A 458 18.40 2.28 -11.65
N GLU A 459 19.00 2.77 -10.59
CA GLU A 459 18.34 3.19 -9.35
C GLU A 459 18.50 4.68 -9.12
N ASN A 460 17.45 5.36 -8.66
CA ASN A 460 17.55 6.73 -8.18
C ASN A 460 18.07 6.78 -6.75
N THR A 461 19.34 7.10 -6.56
CA THR A 461 19.99 7.11 -5.24
C THR A 461 19.77 8.42 -4.46
N THR A 462 19.21 9.45 -5.08
CA THR A 462 18.75 10.67 -4.39
C THR A 462 17.47 10.40 -3.58
N TRP A 463 16.60 9.56 -4.11
CA TRP A 463 15.32 9.20 -3.51
C TRP A 463 15.42 7.87 -2.75
N THR A 464 16.23 7.89 -1.67
CA THR A 464 16.41 6.78 -0.73
C THR A 464 16.30 7.32 0.69
N PRO A 465 15.32 6.84 1.52
CA PRO A 465 15.05 7.39 2.84
C PRO A 465 15.91 6.78 3.93
N GLN A 466 16.16 7.51 5.01
CA GLN A 466 16.43 6.94 6.32
C GLN A 466 15.11 6.43 6.90
N VAL A 467 15.15 5.31 7.63
CA VAL A 467 13.94 4.66 8.17
C VAL A 467 14.08 4.42 9.66
N TRP A 468 13.04 4.75 10.42
CA TRP A 468 12.93 4.44 11.83
C TRP A 468 11.53 3.93 12.15
N ILE A 469 11.44 2.63 12.49
CA ILE A 469 10.20 1.93 12.84
C ILE A 469 10.32 1.50 14.30
N HIS A 470 9.47 2.06 15.19
CA HIS A 470 9.65 1.80 16.61
C HIS A 470 8.36 1.90 17.44
N HIS A 471 8.28 1.07 18.49
CA HIS A 471 7.15 0.99 19.41
C HIS A 471 5.82 0.65 18.71
N ASP A 472 5.89 -0.09 17.61
CA ASP A 472 4.74 -0.51 16.84
C ASP A 472 4.34 -1.95 17.20
N THR A 473 3.05 -2.26 17.03
CA THR A 473 2.53 -3.64 17.02
C THR A 473 2.06 -3.97 15.62
N ILE A 474 2.65 -5.02 15.05
CA ILE A 474 2.33 -5.55 13.72
C ILE A 474 1.77 -6.96 13.92
N ALA A 475 0.50 -7.19 13.54
CA ALA A 475 -0.20 -8.42 13.87
C ALA A 475 -1.12 -8.92 12.76
N LYS A 476 -1.26 -10.24 12.64
CA LYS A 476 -2.19 -10.88 11.68
C LYS A 476 -1.96 -10.38 10.26
N ILE A 477 -0.77 -10.64 9.75
CA ILE A 477 -0.32 -10.26 8.40
C ILE A 477 -0.10 -11.54 7.58
N PRO A 478 -0.70 -11.69 6.40
CA PRO A 478 -0.59 -12.92 5.61
C PRO A 478 0.75 -13.06 4.88
N THR A 479 1.57 -12.02 4.91
CA THR A 479 2.90 -11.95 4.29
C THR A 479 3.94 -11.49 5.31
N ARG A 480 4.67 -10.42 5.04
CA ARG A 480 5.79 -9.91 5.85
C ARG A 480 5.34 -8.78 6.79
N GLY A 481 5.93 -8.74 7.99
CA GLY A 481 5.69 -7.62 8.90
C GLY A 481 6.29 -6.32 8.35
N VAL A 482 7.59 -6.31 8.12
CA VAL A 482 8.31 -5.18 7.49
C VAL A 482 9.14 -5.70 6.33
N LEU A 483 8.92 -5.15 5.13
CA LEU A 483 9.81 -5.26 3.99
C LEU A 483 10.49 -3.91 3.78
N VAL A 484 11.82 -3.85 3.87
CA VAL A 484 12.53 -2.58 3.72
C VAL A 484 13.80 -2.73 2.88
N THR A 485 13.90 -1.88 1.86
CA THR A 485 15.06 -1.80 0.97
C THR A 485 15.45 -0.34 0.77
N THR A 486 16.55 0.09 1.34
CA THR A 486 17.11 1.45 1.17
C THR A 486 18.58 1.49 1.49
N ARG A 487 19.33 2.34 0.80
CA ARG A 487 20.78 2.54 0.99
C ARG A 487 21.12 3.35 2.24
N ARG A 488 20.13 3.94 2.90
CA ARG A 488 20.32 4.80 4.06
C ARG A 488 20.16 4.00 5.34
N LYS A 489 20.44 4.66 6.46
CA LYS A 489 20.29 4.05 7.78
C LYS A 489 18.85 3.59 8.04
N VAL A 490 18.72 2.34 8.47
CA VAL A 490 17.47 1.72 8.91
C VAL A 490 17.57 1.30 10.37
N VAL A 491 16.61 1.67 11.19
CA VAL A 491 16.48 1.21 12.57
C VAL A 491 15.07 0.66 12.79
N ILE A 492 14.98 -0.61 13.22
CA ILE A 492 13.75 -1.28 13.58
C ILE A 492 13.88 -1.72 15.04
N GLU A 493 13.18 -1.04 15.95
CA GLU A 493 13.42 -1.27 17.37
C GLU A 493 12.16 -1.17 18.25
N ASN A 494 12.16 -1.94 19.35
CA ASN A 494 11.10 -1.94 20.34
C ASN A 494 9.70 -2.25 19.76
N ASN A 495 9.62 -3.04 18.69
CA ASN A 495 8.36 -3.43 18.05
C ASN A 495 7.92 -4.82 18.52
N ILE A 496 6.63 -5.09 18.36
CA ILE A 496 6.01 -6.39 18.56
C ILE A 496 5.49 -6.89 17.21
N PHE A 497 5.97 -8.06 16.77
CA PHE A 497 5.47 -8.77 15.60
C PHE A 497 4.70 -10.01 16.07
N GLN A 498 3.46 -10.19 15.60
CA GLN A 498 2.60 -11.29 16.01
C GLN A 498 1.90 -11.92 14.81
N HIS A 499 2.07 -13.23 14.60
CA HIS A 499 1.34 -13.96 13.55
C HIS A 499 1.47 -13.28 12.18
N THR A 500 2.70 -12.98 11.75
CA THR A 500 2.99 -12.75 10.34
C THR A 500 3.19 -14.12 9.68
N ASN A 501 2.48 -14.43 8.60
CA ASN A 501 2.58 -15.76 8.00
C ASN A 501 3.92 -16.00 7.27
N MET A 502 4.58 -14.93 6.86
CA MET A 502 5.99 -14.93 6.43
C MET A 502 6.85 -14.28 7.51
N SER A 503 8.09 -13.94 7.19
CA SER A 503 9.04 -13.33 8.12
C SER A 503 8.50 -12.06 8.79
N ALA A 504 8.84 -11.86 10.06
CA ALA A 504 8.58 -10.59 10.74
C ALA A 504 9.29 -9.43 10.04
N ILE A 505 10.54 -9.64 9.61
CA ILE A 505 11.35 -8.64 8.90
C ILE A 505 12.01 -9.29 7.68
N SER A 506 11.80 -8.68 6.52
CA SER A 506 12.35 -9.10 5.22
C SER A 506 13.16 -7.98 4.59
N ILE A 507 14.33 -8.32 4.09
CA ILE A 507 15.23 -7.43 3.35
C ILE A 507 15.44 -8.04 1.97
N ALA A 508 14.93 -7.39 0.94
CA ALA A 508 15.04 -7.84 -0.44
C ALA A 508 15.76 -6.79 -1.31
N ASP A 509 15.97 -7.11 -2.55
CA ASP A 509 16.37 -6.22 -3.64
C ASP A 509 16.10 -6.97 -4.94
N ASP A 510 15.27 -6.42 -5.82
CA ASP A 510 14.71 -7.16 -6.97
C ASP A 510 14.78 -6.36 -8.27
N ALA A 511 15.65 -6.78 -9.18
CA ALA A 511 15.78 -6.23 -10.54
C ALA A 511 15.14 -7.12 -11.63
N ALA A 512 14.28 -8.09 -11.28
CA ALA A 512 13.76 -9.08 -12.20
C ALA A 512 12.23 -9.24 -12.20
N SER A 513 11.58 -9.10 -11.07
CA SER A 513 10.16 -9.37 -10.86
C SER A 513 9.37 -8.08 -10.56
N TRP A 514 9.44 -7.58 -9.34
CA TRP A 514 8.76 -6.35 -8.93
C TRP A 514 9.54 -5.08 -9.25
N TYR A 515 10.85 -5.19 -9.47
CA TYR A 515 11.75 -4.05 -9.69
C TYR A 515 11.77 -3.07 -8.52
N GLU A 516 11.66 -3.60 -7.31
CA GLU A 516 11.79 -2.87 -6.06
C GLU A 516 13.27 -2.74 -5.69
N SER A 517 13.78 -1.52 -5.70
CA SER A 517 15.21 -1.26 -5.56
C SER A 517 15.61 -0.85 -4.15
N GLY A 518 16.83 -1.16 -3.77
CA GLY A 518 17.47 -0.62 -2.59
C GLY A 518 18.32 -1.60 -1.82
N MET A 519 19.59 -1.79 -2.20
CA MET A 519 20.52 -2.55 -1.36
C MET A 519 20.70 -1.89 0.01
N VAL A 520 20.59 -2.67 1.08
CA VAL A 520 20.72 -2.17 2.45
C VAL A 520 22.20 -2.09 2.86
N LYS A 521 22.63 -0.95 3.42
CA LYS A 521 24.03 -0.70 3.80
C LYS A 521 24.28 -0.35 5.27
N ASP A 522 23.23 -0.14 6.05
CA ASP A 522 23.30 0.17 7.48
C ASP A 522 21.94 -0.16 8.11
N LEU A 523 21.84 -1.32 8.75
CA LEU A 523 20.59 -1.80 9.37
C LEU A 523 20.82 -2.21 10.81
N THR A 524 19.99 -1.70 11.71
CA THR A 524 19.92 -2.13 13.10
C THR A 524 18.53 -2.64 13.43
N ILE A 525 18.43 -3.90 13.85
CA ILE A 525 17.22 -4.56 14.37
C ILE A 525 17.46 -4.86 15.84
N ARG A 526 16.76 -4.18 16.76
CA ARG A 526 17.04 -4.36 18.18
C ARG A 526 15.81 -4.24 19.08
N ASN A 527 15.85 -4.97 20.19
CA ASN A 527 14.82 -4.93 21.24
C ASN A 527 13.41 -5.24 20.73
N ASN A 528 13.27 -5.95 19.60
CA ASN A 528 11.96 -6.36 19.09
C ASN A 528 11.55 -7.69 19.71
N PHE A 529 10.23 -7.94 19.72
CA PHE A 529 9.66 -9.23 20.09
C PHE A 529 8.88 -9.80 18.89
N SER A 530 9.32 -10.97 18.40
CA SER A 530 8.61 -11.72 17.36
C SER A 530 7.94 -12.94 17.99
N PHE A 531 6.61 -13.00 17.89
CA PHE A 531 5.78 -14.04 18.46
C PHE A 531 5.02 -14.77 17.36
N LYS A 532 5.32 -16.08 17.21
CA LYS A 532 4.62 -16.96 16.25
C LYS A 532 4.55 -16.38 14.82
N CYS A 533 5.64 -15.76 14.37
CA CYS A 533 5.81 -15.33 12.99
C CYS A 533 6.28 -16.50 12.11
N GLY A 534 6.13 -16.37 10.79
CA GLY A 534 6.66 -17.31 9.82
C GLY A 534 8.19 -17.37 9.86
N GLU A 535 8.75 -18.45 9.34
CA GLU A 535 10.18 -18.73 9.42
C GLU A 535 10.87 -18.68 8.06
N PRO A 536 12.08 -18.17 8.08
CA PRO A 536 12.82 -17.58 9.20
C PRO A 536 12.19 -16.27 9.68
N ALA A 537 12.32 -15.95 10.98
CA ALA A 537 11.76 -14.73 11.55
C ALA A 537 12.35 -13.46 10.90
N ILE A 538 13.62 -13.50 10.52
CA ILE A 538 14.32 -12.45 9.77
C ILE A 538 14.94 -13.06 8.51
N ILE A 539 14.71 -12.45 7.34
CA ILE A 539 15.26 -12.93 6.08
C ILE A 539 15.94 -11.81 5.28
N PHE A 540 17.12 -12.13 4.74
CA PHE A 540 17.83 -11.34 3.71
C PHE A 540 17.83 -12.15 2.42
N CYS A 541 17.02 -11.74 1.44
CA CYS A 541 16.76 -12.50 0.22
C CYS A 541 16.83 -11.64 -1.04
N PRO A 542 18.00 -11.09 -1.41
CA PRO A 542 18.15 -10.40 -2.68
C PRO A 542 17.91 -11.38 -3.85
N GLU A 543 17.21 -10.92 -4.89
CA GLU A 543 16.80 -11.72 -6.05
C GLU A 543 17.92 -11.89 -7.10
N ASN A 544 19.20 -11.89 -6.65
CA ASN A 544 20.34 -12.11 -7.54
C ASN A 544 20.46 -13.58 -7.96
N LYS A 545 20.85 -13.82 -9.22
CA LYS A 545 21.10 -15.15 -9.79
C LYS A 545 22.56 -15.56 -9.62
N GLN A 546 23.49 -14.59 -9.66
CA GLN A 546 24.93 -14.79 -9.50
C GLN A 546 25.39 -14.18 -8.17
N SER A 547 26.42 -14.79 -7.57
CA SER A 547 27.01 -14.32 -6.32
C SER A 547 28.41 -13.77 -6.60
N ASN A 548 28.50 -12.47 -6.90
CA ASN A 548 29.77 -11.77 -7.15
C ASN A 548 30.14 -10.78 -6.02
N GLY A 549 29.49 -10.93 -4.87
CA GLY A 549 29.72 -10.09 -3.69
C GLY A 549 28.47 -9.90 -2.84
N ALA A 550 28.60 -9.16 -1.76
CA ALA A 550 27.48 -8.86 -0.89
C ALA A 550 26.57 -7.78 -1.49
N VAL A 551 25.28 -8.06 -1.56
CA VAL A 551 24.24 -7.07 -1.91
C VAL A 551 23.92 -6.20 -0.70
N HIS A 552 23.69 -6.84 0.46
CA HIS A 552 23.42 -6.15 1.72
C HIS A 552 24.64 -6.20 2.64
N GLN A 553 24.81 -5.18 3.50
CA GLN A 553 25.96 -5.13 4.38
C GLN A 553 25.71 -4.29 5.64
N ASN A 554 26.56 -4.51 6.68
CA ASN A 554 26.53 -3.81 7.96
C ASN A 554 25.20 -3.99 8.71
N ILE A 555 24.89 -5.23 9.03
CA ILE A 555 23.65 -5.67 9.67
C ILE A 555 23.89 -5.94 11.15
N SER A 556 23.13 -5.32 12.03
CA SER A 556 23.16 -5.53 13.48
C SER A 556 21.81 -6.01 13.98
N ILE A 557 21.73 -7.26 14.49
CA ILE A 557 20.53 -7.91 15.05
C ILE A 557 20.84 -8.21 16.51
N VAL A 558 20.37 -7.35 17.43
CA VAL A 558 20.82 -7.40 18.82
C VAL A 558 19.68 -7.25 19.82
N ASN A 559 19.73 -7.98 20.94
CA ASN A 559 18.78 -7.93 22.06
C ASN A 559 17.31 -8.17 21.65
N ASN A 560 17.04 -8.90 20.57
CA ASN A 560 15.69 -9.25 20.18
C ASN A 560 15.21 -10.51 20.91
N LYS A 561 13.90 -10.67 21.04
CA LYS A 561 13.25 -11.87 21.55
C LYS A 561 12.45 -12.54 20.43
N PHE A 562 12.62 -13.83 20.27
CA PHE A 562 11.91 -14.64 19.28
C PHE A 562 11.21 -15.80 19.98
N ASP A 563 9.91 -15.95 19.78
CA ASP A 563 9.13 -17.15 20.12
C ASP A 563 8.72 -17.81 18.80
N LEU A 564 9.50 -18.82 18.38
CA LEU A 564 9.39 -19.47 17.08
C LEU A 564 8.32 -20.56 17.10
N GLN A 565 7.72 -20.83 15.95
CA GLN A 565 6.86 -22.00 15.73
C GLN A 565 7.68 -23.27 15.42
N GLY A 566 8.80 -23.12 14.74
CA GLY A 566 9.72 -24.16 14.32
C GLY A 566 11.16 -23.91 14.77
N LEU A 567 12.07 -23.76 13.82
CA LEU A 567 13.51 -23.77 14.09
C LEU A 567 14.26 -22.50 13.67
N HIS A 568 13.92 -21.88 12.53
CA HIS A 568 14.80 -20.92 11.89
C HIS A 568 14.51 -19.47 12.31
N VAL A 569 15.51 -18.81 12.89
CA VAL A 569 15.42 -17.40 13.32
C VAL A 569 15.95 -16.44 12.25
N LEU A 570 16.99 -16.84 11.52
CA LEU A 570 17.65 -15.99 10.53
C LEU A 570 17.98 -16.80 9.26
N SER A 571 17.67 -16.24 8.10
CA SER A 571 18.24 -16.68 6.83
C SER A 571 18.84 -15.48 6.12
N ALA A 572 20.07 -15.63 5.58
CA ALA A 572 20.73 -14.57 4.84
C ALA A 572 21.43 -15.11 3.60
N LYS A 573 21.27 -14.38 2.49
CA LYS A 573 21.93 -14.64 1.21
C LYS A 573 22.68 -13.37 0.77
N ASN A 574 23.87 -13.52 0.21
CA ASN A 574 24.70 -12.41 -0.32
C ASN A 574 24.74 -11.17 0.59
N THR A 575 24.96 -11.40 1.87
CA THR A 575 24.98 -10.37 2.91
C THR A 575 26.28 -10.44 3.70
N SER A 576 26.88 -9.30 4.02
CA SER A 576 28.14 -9.25 4.75
C SER A 576 28.09 -8.38 6.01
N ASN A 577 29.07 -8.60 6.91
CA ASN A 577 29.18 -7.93 8.19
C ASN A 577 27.87 -8.00 8.99
N ILE A 578 27.45 -9.24 9.29
CA ILE A 578 26.26 -9.55 10.09
C ILE A 578 26.68 -9.75 11.55
N LYS A 579 26.04 -9.04 12.48
CA LYS A 579 26.14 -9.25 13.94
C LYS A 579 24.81 -9.77 14.44
N PHE A 580 24.77 -11.00 14.93
CA PHE A 580 23.62 -11.64 15.57
C PHE A 580 23.95 -11.91 17.03
N GLU A 581 23.63 -10.95 17.91
CA GLU A 581 24.19 -10.95 19.26
C GLU A 581 23.12 -10.71 20.34
N LYS A 582 23.29 -11.37 21.48
CA LYS A 582 22.48 -11.17 22.70
C LYS A 582 20.96 -11.32 22.47
N ASN A 583 20.56 -12.10 21.48
CA ASN A 583 19.16 -12.39 21.24
C ASN A 583 18.70 -13.56 22.12
N THR A 584 17.43 -13.57 22.50
CA THR A 584 16.78 -14.66 23.22
C THR A 584 15.82 -15.36 22.28
N ILE A 585 15.98 -16.67 22.11
CA ILE A 585 15.18 -17.47 21.19
C ILE A 585 14.47 -18.55 22.00
N LYS A 586 13.15 -18.61 21.91
CA LYS A 586 12.32 -19.68 22.44
C LYS A 586 11.84 -20.54 21.28
N THR A 587 12.02 -21.87 21.40
CA THR A 587 11.59 -22.85 20.40
C THR A 587 11.26 -24.17 21.09
N GLY A 588 10.34 -24.94 20.54
CA GLY A 588 10.08 -26.32 20.96
C GLY A 588 11.10 -27.35 20.44
N ALA A 589 12.05 -26.93 19.58
CA ALA A 589 13.06 -27.79 19.00
C ALA A 589 14.32 -27.84 19.87
N THR A 590 14.94 -29.02 19.99
CA THR A 590 16.28 -29.17 20.58
C THR A 590 17.29 -28.91 19.47
N ALA A 591 17.96 -27.74 19.47
CA ALA A 591 18.92 -27.34 18.45
C ALA A 591 19.93 -26.35 19.00
N ASP A 592 21.10 -26.30 18.36
CA ASP A 592 22.09 -25.26 18.61
C ASP A 592 21.79 -24.00 17.79
N ILE A 593 22.35 -22.85 18.21
CA ILE A 593 22.18 -21.58 17.50
C ILE A 593 22.60 -21.65 16.02
N LYS A 594 23.54 -22.54 15.70
CA LYS A 594 24.04 -22.74 14.33
C LYS A 594 22.98 -23.36 13.41
N ASP A 595 22.13 -24.21 13.96
CA ASP A 595 21.05 -24.88 13.23
C ASP A 595 19.89 -23.92 12.94
N MET A 596 19.79 -22.84 13.71
CA MET A 596 18.75 -21.82 13.59
C MET A 596 19.07 -20.72 12.60
N ILE A 597 20.31 -20.69 12.08
CA ILE A 597 20.81 -19.64 11.18
C ILE A 597 21.23 -20.26 9.85
N GLN A 598 20.58 -19.84 8.79
CA GLN A 598 20.89 -20.27 7.42
C GLN A 598 21.67 -19.18 6.69
N LEU A 599 22.85 -19.49 6.19
CA LEU A 599 23.73 -18.56 5.50
C LEU A 599 24.11 -19.11 4.12
N LYS A 600 23.93 -18.28 3.08
CA LYS A 600 24.34 -18.60 1.72
C LYS A 600 25.11 -17.44 1.11
N ASP A 601 26.36 -17.69 0.68
CA ASP A 601 27.20 -16.66 0.05
C ASP A 601 27.34 -15.38 0.89
N CYS A 602 27.42 -15.54 2.22
CA CYS A 602 27.57 -14.45 3.17
C CYS A 602 29.02 -14.19 3.51
N GLY A 603 29.36 -12.91 3.72
CA GLY A 603 30.67 -12.50 4.22
C GLY A 603 30.79 -12.67 5.74
N GLU A 604 31.51 -11.77 6.41
CA GLU A 604 31.74 -11.83 7.85
C GLU A 604 30.41 -11.94 8.64
N VAL A 605 30.28 -12.99 9.48
CA VAL A 605 29.12 -13.21 10.34
C VAL A 605 29.59 -13.50 11.76
N ARG A 606 29.12 -12.69 12.71
CA ARG A 606 29.43 -12.84 14.13
C ARG A 606 28.15 -13.23 14.90
N VAL A 607 28.21 -14.38 15.58
CA VAL A 607 27.13 -14.90 16.41
C VAL A 607 27.64 -15.02 17.84
N LEU A 608 27.12 -14.20 18.78
CA LEU A 608 27.67 -14.13 20.13
C LEU A 608 26.61 -13.84 21.20
N GLY A 609 26.67 -14.55 22.32
CA GLY A 609 25.90 -14.26 23.54
C GLY A 609 24.39 -14.42 23.37
N ASN A 610 23.94 -15.21 22.40
CA ASN A 610 22.54 -15.56 22.24
C ASN A 610 22.12 -16.66 23.21
N THR A 611 20.87 -16.64 23.67
CA THR A 611 20.29 -17.60 24.61
C THR A 611 19.15 -18.36 23.95
N ILE A 612 19.12 -19.68 24.08
CA ILE A 612 18.02 -20.55 23.62
C ILE A 612 17.26 -21.03 24.84
N ASN A 613 15.96 -20.82 24.86
CA ASN A 613 15.01 -21.33 25.84
C ASN A 613 14.08 -22.36 25.18
N GLN A 614 13.81 -23.44 25.89
CA GLN A 614 12.84 -24.45 25.47
C GLN A 614 11.44 -24.12 25.95
#